data_59cf4e00d1e8151330f5486345b352bb
#
_entry.id   59cf4e00d1e8151330f5486345b352bb
#
_cell.length_a   1.000
_cell.length_b   1.000
_cell.length_c   1.000
_cell.angle_alpha   90.00
_cell.angle_beta   90.00
_cell.angle_gamma   90.00
#
_symmetry.space_group_name_H-M   'P 1'
#
loop_
_entity.id
_entity.type
_entity.pdbx_description
1 polymer ?
#
loop_
_entity_poly.entity_id
_entity_poly.type
_entity_poly.pdbx_seq_one_letter_code
_entity_poly.pdbx_strand_id
1 'polypeptide(L)'
;MKISFISDLHTKHWQWEVANKEQLDNFHNSDVIVFSGDMSSRGYEHEVKNFLEWFNNLNKSAVKIFIAGNHDFFFDTEWYGRTRLGVDRHESHNEIIQKDIEKLLCVYPDLIYLNDSGFEYKGVKFWGSPITPWFHDWAFNRLDDEIGSHWEVIPDDIDILITHGPPFGIGDLLHPKFQRLNEDKNVGCPHLLKEIDRVKPIIHAFGHIHEGWGTYKQDNTLFINASCLNQDYKPINPPITIELDLLTKTTKII
;
A
#
# COMPACT_ATOMS: atom_id res chain seq x y z
N MET A 1 -14.65 6.71 13.84
CA MET A 1 -13.66 5.64 13.73
C MET A 1 -12.31 6.27 13.37
N LYS A 2 -11.29 5.97 14.16
CA LYS A 2 -9.93 6.48 13.93
C LYS A 2 -9.13 5.51 13.06
N ILE A 3 -8.58 6.00 11.95
CA ILE A 3 -7.81 5.19 10.99
C ILE A 3 -6.45 5.84 10.75
N SER A 4 -5.38 5.08 10.88
CA SER A 4 -4.02 5.52 10.57
C SER A 4 -3.48 4.84 9.32
N PHE A 5 -2.76 5.59 8.52
CA PHE A 5 -2.16 5.15 7.26
C PHE A 5 -0.65 5.30 7.31
N ILE A 6 0.05 4.24 6.91
CA ILE A 6 1.50 4.16 6.78
C ILE A 6 1.86 3.34 5.54
N SER A 7 3.04 3.55 4.98
CA SER A 7 3.57 2.84 3.80
C SER A 7 5.08 2.95 3.72
N ASP A 8 5.72 2.19 2.82
CA ASP A 8 7.13 2.37 2.41
C ASP A 8 8.10 2.39 3.60
N LEU A 9 8.06 1.37 4.43
CA LEU A 9 8.96 1.23 5.57
C LEU A 9 10.29 0.56 5.22
N HIS A 10 10.38 -0.22 4.12
CA HIS A 10 11.60 -0.83 3.62
C HIS A 10 12.52 -1.36 4.73
N THR A 11 11.98 -2.21 5.61
CA THR A 11 12.64 -2.80 6.79
C THR A 11 13.02 -1.82 7.91
N LYS A 12 12.66 -0.53 7.81
CA LYS A 12 13.05 0.51 8.77
C LYS A 12 11.96 0.86 9.80
N HIS A 13 11.01 -0.03 10.06
CA HIS A 13 9.89 0.21 10.98
C HIS A 13 10.34 0.59 12.40
N TRP A 14 11.40 -0.03 12.94
CA TRP A 14 11.95 0.35 14.24
C TRP A 14 12.57 1.74 14.25
N GLN A 15 13.34 2.09 13.21
CA GLN A 15 13.94 3.41 13.08
C GLN A 15 12.86 4.48 12.90
N TRP A 16 11.78 4.13 12.17
CA TRP A 16 10.65 5.01 11.96
C TRP A 16 9.89 5.30 13.26
N GLU A 17 9.62 4.30 14.10
CA GLU A 17 9.01 4.51 15.41
C GLU A 17 9.84 5.44 16.30
N VAL A 18 11.16 5.23 16.33
CA VAL A 18 12.06 6.08 17.12
C VAL A 18 12.05 7.52 16.61
N ALA A 19 12.11 7.70 15.29
CA ALA A 19 12.18 9.04 14.67
C ALA A 19 10.88 9.83 14.84
N ASN A 20 9.73 9.16 14.89
CA ASN A 20 8.42 9.79 14.98
C ASN A 20 7.74 9.65 16.35
N LYS A 21 8.45 9.25 17.38
CA LYS A 21 7.90 8.89 18.69
C LYS A 21 6.87 9.88 19.25
N GLU A 22 7.09 11.19 19.05
CA GLU A 22 6.20 12.24 19.56
C GLU A 22 4.87 12.36 18.79
N GLN A 23 4.79 11.79 17.57
CA GLN A 23 3.64 11.86 16.68
C GLN A 23 2.81 10.56 16.65
N LEU A 24 3.17 9.55 17.45
CA LEU A 24 2.54 8.21 17.38
C LEU A 24 1.32 8.02 18.27
N ASP A 25 0.93 8.99 19.11
CA ASP A 25 -0.18 8.83 20.03
C ASP A 25 -1.49 8.45 19.32
N ASN A 26 -1.83 9.15 18.25
CA ASN A 26 -3.02 8.83 17.46
C ASN A 26 -2.91 7.49 16.74
N PHE A 27 -1.72 7.17 16.23
CA PHE A 27 -1.41 5.91 15.57
C PHE A 27 -1.61 4.72 16.51
N HIS A 28 -1.04 4.76 17.71
CA HIS A 28 -1.17 3.69 18.69
C HIS A 28 -2.60 3.55 19.27
N ASN A 29 -3.44 4.58 19.12
CA ASN A 29 -4.84 4.59 19.58
C ASN A 29 -5.85 4.49 18.41
N SER A 30 -5.42 4.03 17.24
CA SER A 30 -6.31 3.85 16.09
C SER A 30 -7.18 2.61 16.22
N ASP A 31 -8.42 2.67 15.68
CA ASP A 31 -9.29 1.52 15.51
C ASP A 31 -8.82 0.62 14.35
N VAL A 32 -8.25 1.24 13.31
CA VAL A 32 -7.73 0.56 12.11
C VAL A 32 -6.36 1.15 11.77
N ILE A 33 -5.42 0.28 11.41
CA ILE A 33 -4.12 0.67 10.85
C ILE A 33 -4.01 0.06 9.45
N VAL A 34 -3.79 0.91 8.46
CA VAL A 34 -3.63 0.54 7.05
C VAL A 34 -2.18 0.69 6.63
N PHE A 35 -1.62 -0.34 6.02
CA PHE A 35 -0.29 -0.33 5.43
C PHE A 35 -0.38 -0.51 3.90
N SER A 36 0.12 0.47 3.13
CA SER A 36 -0.06 0.54 1.68
C SER A 36 1.15 0.02 0.87
N GLY A 37 1.87 -0.97 1.41
CA GLY A 37 2.92 -1.68 0.66
C GLY A 37 4.35 -1.21 0.94
N ASP A 38 5.32 -1.97 0.41
CA ASP A 38 6.77 -1.79 0.58
C ASP A 38 7.22 -1.93 2.04
N MET A 39 6.84 -3.07 2.65
CA MET A 39 7.32 -3.47 3.97
C MET A 39 8.79 -3.91 3.95
N SER A 40 9.23 -4.49 2.84
CA SER A 40 10.56 -5.05 2.64
C SER A 40 11.41 -4.20 1.69
N SER A 41 12.72 -4.44 1.67
CA SER A 41 13.64 -3.79 0.74
C SER A 41 13.90 -4.63 -0.51
N ARG A 42 13.86 -5.95 -0.36
CA ARG A 42 14.19 -6.92 -1.40
C ARG A 42 13.23 -8.11 -1.46
N GLY A 43 12.16 -8.09 -0.69
CA GLY A 43 11.18 -9.16 -0.63
C GLY A 43 11.74 -10.48 -0.10
N TYR A 44 12.78 -10.46 0.73
CA TYR A 44 13.24 -11.67 1.38
C TYR A 44 12.25 -12.10 2.46
N GLU A 45 12.03 -13.41 2.59
CA GLU A 45 11.10 -13.96 3.59
C GLU A 45 11.37 -13.45 5.02
N HIS A 46 12.65 -13.31 5.41
CA HIS A 46 13.01 -12.79 6.72
C HIS A 46 12.67 -11.31 6.92
N GLU A 47 12.73 -10.48 5.86
CA GLU A 47 12.31 -9.08 5.90
C GLU A 47 10.80 -8.99 6.12
N VAL A 48 10.04 -9.79 5.37
CA VAL A 48 8.58 -9.89 5.49
C VAL A 48 8.19 -10.37 6.87
N LYS A 49 8.77 -11.47 7.38
CA LYS A 49 8.51 -11.99 8.73
C LYS A 49 8.76 -10.94 9.82
N ASN A 50 9.88 -10.24 9.72
CA ASN A 50 10.25 -9.20 10.68
C ASN A 50 9.22 -8.06 10.71
N PHE A 51 8.74 -7.62 9.54
CA PHE A 51 7.67 -6.62 9.45
C PHE A 51 6.35 -7.15 10.01
N LEU A 52 5.89 -8.35 9.59
CA LEU A 52 4.61 -8.90 10.04
C LEU A 52 4.60 -9.11 11.57
N GLU A 53 5.70 -9.55 12.16
CA GLU A 53 5.84 -9.66 13.62
C GLU A 53 5.70 -8.30 14.29
N TRP A 54 6.41 -7.28 13.81
CA TRP A 54 6.29 -5.91 14.30
C TRP A 54 4.86 -5.39 14.15
N PHE A 55 4.28 -5.48 12.94
CA PHE A 55 2.95 -4.98 12.63
C PHE A 55 1.87 -5.67 13.47
N ASN A 56 1.97 -6.99 13.63
CA ASN A 56 1.07 -7.75 14.50
C ASN A 56 1.17 -7.32 15.99
N ASN A 57 2.35 -6.88 16.43
CA ASN A 57 2.57 -6.44 17.81
C ASN A 57 2.18 -4.99 18.10
N LEU A 58 1.85 -4.19 17.11
CA LEU A 58 1.23 -2.89 17.30
C LEU A 58 -0.10 -3.03 18.06
N ASN A 59 -0.76 -1.94 18.36
CA ASN A 59 -2.04 -1.92 19.08
C ASN A 59 -2.90 -3.19 18.85
N LYS A 60 -2.99 -4.04 19.86
CA LYS A 60 -3.69 -5.35 19.78
C LYS A 60 -5.21 -5.22 19.55
N SER A 61 -5.77 -4.04 19.85
CA SER A 61 -7.19 -3.75 19.66
C SER A 61 -7.51 -3.23 18.25
N ALA A 62 -6.51 -2.81 17.50
CA ALA A 62 -6.69 -2.30 16.15
C ALA A 62 -6.83 -3.43 15.13
N VAL A 63 -7.73 -3.26 14.17
CA VAL A 63 -7.72 -4.03 12.92
C VAL A 63 -6.54 -3.58 12.07
N LYS A 64 -5.75 -4.50 11.57
CA LYS A 64 -4.57 -4.23 10.76
C LYS A 64 -4.76 -4.78 9.35
N ILE A 65 -4.81 -3.86 8.38
CA ILE A 65 -5.00 -4.16 6.98
C ILE A 65 -3.72 -3.81 6.24
N PHE A 66 -3.26 -4.69 5.36
CA PHE A 66 -2.09 -4.40 4.56
C PHE A 66 -2.19 -4.94 3.13
N ILE A 67 -1.49 -4.30 2.23
CA ILE A 67 -1.18 -4.78 0.90
C ILE A 67 0.35 -4.94 0.76
N ALA A 68 0.78 -5.64 -0.27
CA ALA A 68 2.17 -5.64 -0.70
C ALA A 68 2.48 -4.41 -1.58
N GLY A 69 3.76 -4.13 -1.80
CA GLY A 69 4.25 -3.15 -2.76
C GLY A 69 5.25 -3.78 -3.74
N ASN A 70 5.84 -2.97 -4.61
CA ASN A 70 6.73 -3.47 -5.66
C ASN A 70 8.06 -4.03 -5.12
N HIS A 71 8.48 -3.69 -3.92
CA HIS A 71 9.62 -4.31 -3.25
C HIS A 71 9.30 -5.64 -2.55
N ASP A 72 8.03 -5.97 -2.38
CA ASP A 72 7.57 -7.13 -1.61
C ASP A 72 7.46 -8.39 -2.49
N PHE A 73 8.55 -8.73 -3.17
CA PHE A 73 8.63 -9.85 -4.14
C PHE A 73 8.14 -11.19 -3.59
N PHE A 74 8.23 -11.40 -2.28
CA PHE A 74 7.76 -12.63 -1.63
C PHE A 74 6.26 -12.87 -1.89
N PHE A 75 5.46 -11.81 -2.02
CA PHE A 75 4.02 -11.89 -2.23
C PHE A 75 3.62 -11.98 -3.71
N ASP A 76 4.52 -11.66 -4.64
CA ASP A 76 4.23 -11.79 -6.07
C ASP A 76 4.61 -13.18 -6.58
N THR A 77 3.61 -14.06 -6.65
CA THR A 77 3.81 -15.45 -7.10
C THR A 77 4.32 -15.53 -8.54
N GLU A 78 3.92 -14.60 -9.41
CA GLU A 78 4.33 -14.56 -10.81
C GLU A 78 5.79 -14.13 -10.97
N TRP A 79 6.20 -13.07 -10.26
CA TRP A 79 7.56 -12.54 -10.33
C TRP A 79 8.56 -13.47 -9.65
N TYR A 80 8.22 -13.99 -8.48
CA TYR A 80 9.10 -14.86 -7.69
C TYR A 80 9.44 -16.16 -8.42
N GLY A 81 8.46 -16.69 -9.15
CA GLY A 81 8.67 -17.86 -10.01
C GLY A 81 9.62 -17.61 -11.18
N ARG A 82 9.63 -16.39 -11.75
CA ARG A 82 10.45 -16.04 -12.92
C ARG A 82 11.94 -15.87 -12.61
N THR A 83 12.28 -15.25 -11.50
CA THR A 83 13.61 -14.68 -11.30
C THR A 83 14.48 -15.43 -10.29
N ARG A 84 13.91 -16.00 -9.25
CA ARG A 84 14.71 -16.65 -8.18
C ARG A 84 15.07 -18.10 -8.45
N LEU A 85 14.31 -18.80 -9.25
CA LEU A 85 14.53 -20.23 -9.49
C LEU A 85 15.28 -20.50 -10.79
N GLY A 86 15.54 -19.49 -11.63
CA GLY A 86 16.25 -19.63 -12.90
C GLY A 86 15.64 -20.66 -13.86
N VAL A 87 14.35 -20.95 -13.70
CA VAL A 87 13.64 -22.02 -14.38
C VAL A 87 12.48 -21.41 -15.16
N ASP A 88 12.27 -21.89 -16.40
CA ASP A 88 11.07 -21.59 -17.17
C ASP A 88 9.80 -21.86 -16.35
N ARG A 89 8.79 -20.97 -16.51
CA ARG A 89 7.51 -21.01 -15.80
C ARG A 89 6.91 -22.43 -15.77
N HIS A 90 6.94 -23.07 -14.62
CA HIS A 90 6.06 -24.19 -14.33
C HIS A 90 5.00 -23.73 -13.33
N GLU A 91 3.72 -23.93 -13.67
CA GLU A 91 2.57 -23.62 -12.80
C GLU A 91 2.73 -24.19 -11.38
N SER A 92 3.42 -25.33 -11.24
CA SER A 92 3.75 -25.95 -9.96
C SER A 92 4.59 -25.09 -9.01
N HIS A 93 5.38 -24.12 -9.51
CA HIS A 93 6.18 -23.24 -8.67
C HIS A 93 5.34 -22.11 -8.04
N ASN A 94 4.38 -21.59 -8.79
CA ASN A 94 3.45 -20.57 -8.27
C ASN A 94 2.60 -21.15 -7.14
N GLU A 95 2.17 -22.41 -7.23
CA GLU A 95 1.44 -23.09 -6.16
C GLU A 95 2.28 -23.28 -4.89
N ILE A 96 3.58 -23.56 -5.02
CA ILE A 96 4.47 -23.71 -3.86
C ILE A 96 4.62 -22.37 -3.14
N ILE A 97 4.86 -21.30 -3.88
CA ILE A 97 5.01 -19.95 -3.33
C ILE A 97 3.70 -19.49 -2.67
N GLN A 98 2.56 -19.72 -3.33
CA GLN A 98 1.25 -19.42 -2.78
C GLN A 98 1.03 -20.12 -1.43
N LYS A 99 1.38 -21.40 -1.33
CA LYS A 99 1.30 -22.17 -0.07
C LYS A 99 2.24 -21.63 1.01
N ASP A 100 3.40 -21.12 0.65
CA ASP A 100 4.34 -20.54 1.62
C ASP A 100 3.84 -19.18 2.12
N ILE A 101 3.21 -18.36 1.25
CA ILE A 101 2.50 -17.15 1.66
C ILE A 101 1.35 -17.48 2.62
N GLU A 102 0.50 -18.44 2.26
CA GLU A 102 -0.62 -18.88 3.09
C GLU A 102 -0.17 -19.40 4.47
N LYS A 103 0.88 -20.21 4.51
CA LYS A 103 1.48 -20.68 5.77
C LYS A 103 2.00 -19.51 6.63
N LEU A 104 2.65 -18.54 6.00
CA LEU A 104 3.14 -17.36 6.71
C LEU A 104 1.99 -16.54 7.28
N LEU A 105 0.95 -16.28 6.49
CA LEU A 105 -0.22 -15.52 6.95
C LEU A 105 -0.99 -16.26 8.05
N CYS A 106 -1.05 -17.59 8.03
CA CYS A 106 -1.64 -18.38 9.11
C CYS A 106 -0.96 -18.19 10.48
N VAL A 107 0.30 -17.73 10.52
CA VAL A 107 1.00 -17.38 11.77
C VAL A 107 0.45 -16.10 12.38
N TYR A 108 -0.14 -15.22 11.56
CA TYR A 108 -0.64 -13.89 11.94
C TYR A 108 -2.13 -13.73 11.56
N PRO A 109 -3.04 -14.51 12.15
CA PRO A 109 -4.45 -14.57 11.72
C PRO A 109 -5.23 -13.25 11.94
N ASP A 110 -4.69 -12.34 12.75
CA ASP A 110 -5.28 -11.03 13.04
C ASP A 110 -4.88 -9.95 12.02
N LEU A 111 -3.97 -10.28 11.09
CA LEU A 111 -3.56 -9.40 10.01
C LEU A 111 -4.40 -9.67 8.75
N ILE A 112 -4.98 -8.65 8.17
CA ILE A 112 -5.80 -8.71 6.96
C ILE A 112 -4.94 -8.34 5.76
N TYR A 113 -4.52 -9.33 4.99
CA TYR A 113 -3.82 -9.13 3.71
C TYR A 113 -4.84 -8.97 2.58
N LEU A 114 -4.73 -7.87 1.82
CA LEU A 114 -5.54 -7.63 0.64
C LEU A 114 -4.67 -7.73 -0.62
N ASN A 115 -5.14 -8.52 -1.57
CA ASN A 115 -4.57 -8.65 -2.91
C ASN A 115 -5.74 -8.81 -3.88
N ASP A 116 -6.11 -7.71 -4.56
CA ASP A 116 -7.31 -7.61 -5.39
C ASP A 116 -8.56 -8.15 -4.66
N SER A 117 -8.70 -7.74 -3.41
CA SER A 117 -9.73 -8.26 -2.53
C SER A 117 -10.24 -7.21 -1.55
N GLY A 118 -11.42 -7.45 -0.99
CA GLY A 118 -12.08 -6.56 -0.05
C GLY A 118 -12.15 -7.08 1.37
N PHE A 119 -12.37 -6.16 2.29
CA PHE A 119 -12.64 -6.43 3.71
C PHE A 119 -13.63 -5.40 4.25
N GLU A 120 -14.52 -5.82 5.12
CA GLU A 120 -15.48 -4.91 5.75
C GLU A 120 -15.29 -4.88 7.26
N TYR A 121 -15.25 -3.69 7.85
CA TYR A 121 -15.20 -3.49 9.31
C TYR A 121 -16.11 -2.34 9.75
N LYS A 122 -17.04 -2.62 10.65
CA LYS A 122 -18.03 -1.66 11.18
C LYS A 122 -18.79 -0.90 10.07
N GLY A 123 -19.13 -1.59 8.96
CA GLY A 123 -19.84 -0.99 7.84
C GLY A 123 -18.98 -0.10 6.94
N VAL A 124 -17.65 -0.14 7.08
CA VAL A 124 -16.69 0.49 6.16
C VAL A 124 -16.07 -0.59 5.29
N LYS A 125 -16.18 -0.40 3.97
CA LYS A 125 -15.69 -1.33 2.96
C LYS A 125 -14.33 -0.89 2.44
N PHE A 126 -13.34 -1.76 2.60
CA PHE A 126 -11.98 -1.60 2.12
C PHE A 126 -11.76 -2.47 0.88
N TRP A 127 -10.99 -1.98 -0.07
CA TRP A 127 -10.44 -2.76 -1.18
C TRP A 127 -8.95 -2.49 -1.28
N GLY A 128 -8.16 -3.55 -1.50
CA GLY A 128 -6.69 -3.43 -1.60
C GLY A 128 -6.11 -4.14 -2.80
N SER A 129 -5.18 -3.47 -3.49
CA SER A 129 -4.43 -4.01 -4.63
C SER A 129 -2.97 -3.56 -4.58
N PRO A 130 -2.00 -4.49 -4.75
CA PRO A 130 -0.57 -4.16 -4.80
C PRO A 130 -0.10 -3.69 -6.18
N ILE A 131 -0.95 -3.76 -7.20
CA ILE A 131 -0.57 -3.55 -8.60
C ILE A 131 -0.07 -2.14 -8.86
N THR A 132 0.97 -2.03 -9.68
CA THR A 132 1.58 -0.77 -10.11
C THR A 132 1.84 -0.78 -11.63
N PRO A 133 1.91 0.40 -12.28
CA PRO A 133 2.41 0.50 -13.65
C PRO A 133 3.82 -0.10 -13.78
N TRP A 134 4.10 -0.65 -14.95
CA TRP A 134 5.40 -1.27 -15.20
C TRP A 134 6.56 -0.28 -15.04
N PHE A 135 7.52 -0.67 -14.20
CA PHE A 135 8.74 0.07 -13.95
C PHE A 135 9.87 -0.91 -13.60
N HIS A 136 10.85 -1.06 -14.47
CA HIS A 136 12.06 -1.88 -14.26
C HIS A 136 11.82 -3.34 -13.80
N ASP A 137 10.72 -3.96 -14.20
CA ASP A 137 10.38 -5.36 -13.88
C ASP A 137 10.39 -5.68 -12.37
N TRP A 138 9.82 -4.79 -11.56
CA TRP A 138 9.58 -5.00 -10.15
C TRP A 138 8.34 -5.89 -9.92
N ALA A 139 8.12 -6.32 -8.67
CA ALA A 139 6.92 -7.08 -8.34
C ALA A 139 5.63 -6.30 -8.62
N PHE A 140 4.55 -7.03 -8.89
CA PHE A 140 3.21 -6.48 -9.13
C PHE A 140 3.08 -5.49 -10.28
N ASN A 141 4.08 -5.41 -11.14
CA ASN A 141 4.02 -4.54 -12.31
C ASN A 141 3.09 -5.10 -13.39
N ARG A 142 2.32 -4.20 -14.02
CA ARG A 142 1.49 -4.50 -15.21
C ARG A 142 1.81 -3.50 -16.31
N LEU A 143 1.80 -4.00 -17.56
CA LEU A 143 1.97 -3.17 -18.75
C LEU A 143 0.75 -2.25 -18.94
N ASP A 144 0.93 -1.16 -19.67
CA ASP A 144 -0.10 -0.14 -19.87
C ASP A 144 -1.36 -0.67 -20.55
N ASP A 145 -1.22 -1.63 -21.47
CA ASP A 145 -2.32 -2.31 -22.16
C ASP A 145 -3.06 -3.34 -21.29
N GLU A 146 -2.49 -3.77 -20.18
CA GLU A 146 -3.07 -4.73 -19.24
C GLU A 146 -3.68 -4.06 -18.02
N ILE A 147 -3.03 -3.00 -17.50
CA ILE A 147 -3.36 -2.40 -16.21
C ILE A 147 -4.76 -1.76 -16.20
N GLY A 148 -5.24 -1.29 -17.33
CA GLY A 148 -6.57 -0.70 -17.45
C GLY A 148 -7.68 -1.70 -17.09
N SER A 149 -7.65 -2.88 -17.69
CA SER A 149 -8.62 -3.94 -17.40
C SER A 149 -8.45 -4.52 -16.00
N HIS A 150 -7.22 -4.49 -15.47
CA HIS A 150 -6.98 -4.92 -14.10
C HIS A 150 -7.75 -4.07 -13.08
N TRP A 151 -7.78 -2.76 -13.25
CA TRP A 151 -8.48 -1.88 -12.32
C TRP A 151 -10.01 -1.96 -12.39
N GLU A 152 -10.58 -2.50 -13.49
CA GLU A 152 -12.04 -2.67 -13.64
C GLU A 152 -12.65 -3.64 -12.62
N VAL A 153 -11.84 -4.45 -11.93
CA VAL A 153 -12.32 -5.39 -10.88
C VAL A 153 -12.65 -4.68 -9.56
N ILE A 154 -12.27 -3.40 -9.38
CA ILE A 154 -12.57 -2.64 -8.18
C ILE A 154 -14.09 -2.48 -8.05
N PRO A 155 -14.72 -2.92 -6.94
CA PRO A 155 -16.17 -2.77 -6.74
C PRO A 155 -16.62 -1.31 -6.67
N ASP A 156 -17.85 -1.02 -7.11
CA ASP A 156 -18.41 0.34 -7.12
C ASP A 156 -18.73 0.90 -5.73
N ASP A 157 -18.88 0.04 -4.74
CA ASP A 157 -19.45 0.38 -3.43
C ASP A 157 -18.42 0.33 -2.29
N ILE A 158 -17.15 0.59 -2.58
CA ILE A 158 -16.10 0.67 -1.56
C ILE A 158 -15.98 2.07 -0.95
N ASP A 159 -15.65 2.13 0.33
CA ASP A 159 -15.41 3.39 1.05
C ASP A 159 -13.91 3.79 1.01
N ILE A 160 -13.03 2.82 1.14
CA ILE A 160 -11.58 3.04 1.22
C ILE A 160 -10.87 2.15 0.20
N LEU A 161 -10.20 2.79 -0.75
CA LEU A 161 -9.31 2.16 -1.72
C LEU A 161 -7.87 2.21 -1.18
N ILE A 162 -7.15 1.10 -1.28
CA ILE A 162 -5.74 1.00 -0.91
C ILE A 162 -4.98 0.47 -2.12
N THR A 163 -4.06 1.25 -2.68
CA THR A 163 -3.15 0.81 -3.74
C THR A 163 -1.71 1.08 -3.32
N HIS A 164 -0.73 0.40 -3.93
CA HIS A 164 0.64 0.75 -3.62
C HIS A 164 1.06 2.04 -4.31
N GLY A 165 0.85 2.17 -5.63
CA GLY A 165 1.18 3.36 -6.40
C GLY A 165 0.05 4.40 -6.41
N PRO A 166 0.40 5.70 -6.67
CA PRO A 166 -0.56 6.79 -6.78
C PRO A 166 -1.35 6.77 -8.10
N PRO A 167 -2.53 7.42 -8.16
CA PRO A 167 -3.16 7.79 -9.40
C PRO A 167 -2.40 8.96 -10.06
N PHE A 168 -2.56 9.13 -11.37
CA PHE A 168 -1.89 10.20 -12.12
C PHE A 168 -2.30 11.60 -11.63
N GLY A 169 -1.31 12.46 -11.41
CA GLY A 169 -1.50 13.86 -11.04
C GLY A 169 -1.75 14.12 -9.55
N ILE A 170 -1.77 13.09 -8.70
CA ILE A 170 -2.08 13.23 -7.26
C ILE A 170 -1.01 12.54 -6.42
N GLY A 171 -0.14 13.32 -5.77
CA GLY A 171 0.91 12.83 -4.90
C GLY A 171 1.98 11.97 -5.62
N ASP A 172 2.12 12.16 -6.92
CA ASP A 172 2.92 11.35 -7.83
C ASP A 172 4.08 12.11 -8.51
N LEU A 173 4.34 13.34 -8.07
CA LEU A 173 5.38 14.18 -8.65
C LEU A 173 6.76 13.75 -8.16
N LEU A 174 7.63 13.32 -9.07
CA LEU A 174 9.00 12.96 -8.75
C LEU A 174 9.83 14.15 -8.31
N HIS A 175 10.69 13.95 -7.32
CA HIS A 175 11.68 14.95 -6.92
C HIS A 175 12.60 15.34 -8.10
N PRO A 176 12.98 16.62 -8.27
CA PRO A 176 13.78 17.09 -9.41
C PRO A 176 15.07 16.29 -9.67
N LYS A 177 15.69 15.71 -8.65
CA LYS A 177 16.92 14.89 -8.80
C LYS A 177 16.67 13.56 -9.58
N PHE A 178 15.41 13.10 -9.65
CA PHE A 178 15.03 11.87 -10.38
C PHE A 178 14.36 12.15 -11.72
N GLN A 179 13.98 13.42 -11.99
CA GLN A 179 13.36 13.79 -13.24
C GLN A 179 14.38 13.77 -14.38
N ARG A 180 14.04 13.12 -15.49
CA ARG A 180 14.82 13.15 -16.71
C ARG A 180 14.27 14.20 -17.67
N LEU A 181 15.15 14.74 -18.52
CA LEU A 181 14.74 15.66 -19.57
C LEU A 181 13.76 14.96 -20.53
N ASN A 182 12.61 15.61 -20.78
CA ASN A 182 11.55 15.14 -21.67
C ASN A 182 10.76 13.89 -21.19
N GLU A 183 10.81 13.52 -19.91
CA GLU A 183 9.92 12.54 -19.30
C GLU A 183 8.84 13.24 -18.49
N ASP A 184 7.68 12.60 -18.34
CA ASP A 184 6.63 13.08 -17.46
C ASP A 184 7.14 13.10 -16.02
N LYS A 185 6.84 14.20 -15.35
CA LYS A 185 7.21 14.38 -13.95
C LYS A 185 6.24 13.68 -13.01
N ASN A 186 5.01 13.48 -13.47
CA ASN A 186 3.97 12.73 -12.82
C ASN A 186 4.06 11.27 -13.29
N VAL A 187 4.17 10.35 -12.34
CA VAL A 187 4.42 8.92 -12.62
C VAL A 187 3.29 8.00 -12.15
N GLY A 188 2.20 8.60 -11.67
CA GLY A 188 1.01 7.89 -11.25
C GLY A 188 0.25 7.23 -12.41
N CYS A 189 -0.67 6.35 -12.09
CA CYS A 189 -1.43 5.56 -13.05
C CYS A 189 -2.68 6.32 -13.56
N PRO A 190 -2.77 6.66 -14.87
CA PRO A 190 -3.96 7.31 -15.42
C PRO A 190 -5.18 6.39 -15.44
N HIS A 191 -4.99 5.09 -15.62
CA HIS A 191 -6.08 4.10 -15.58
C HIS A 191 -6.67 3.98 -14.18
N LEU A 192 -5.83 4.03 -13.13
CA LEU A 192 -6.30 4.05 -11.74
C LEU A 192 -7.10 5.31 -11.45
N LEU A 193 -6.66 6.49 -11.92
CA LEU A 193 -7.42 7.74 -11.77
C LEU A 193 -8.82 7.63 -12.38
N LYS A 194 -8.93 7.05 -13.59
CA LYS A 194 -10.21 6.81 -14.24
C LYS A 194 -11.15 5.94 -13.40
N GLU A 195 -10.62 4.88 -12.78
CA GLU A 195 -11.43 4.01 -11.93
C GLU A 195 -11.80 4.67 -10.59
N ILE A 196 -10.94 5.50 -10.03
CA ILE A 196 -11.28 6.32 -8.86
C ILE A 196 -12.43 7.29 -9.18
N ASP A 197 -12.44 7.89 -10.37
CA ASP A 197 -13.55 8.74 -10.83
C ASP A 197 -14.88 7.97 -11.02
N ARG A 198 -14.82 6.66 -11.31
CA ARG A 198 -15.98 5.76 -11.37
C ARG A 198 -16.46 5.39 -9.96
N VAL A 199 -15.57 4.89 -9.13
CA VAL A 199 -15.86 4.31 -7.79
C VAL A 199 -16.13 5.39 -6.75
N LYS A 200 -15.40 6.52 -6.81
CA LYS A 200 -15.49 7.67 -5.87
C LYS A 200 -15.35 7.26 -4.41
N PRO A 201 -14.27 6.57 -4.02
CA PRO A 201 -14.05 6.21 -2.63
C PRO A 201 -13.96 7.47 -1.75
N ILE A 202 -14.31 7.35 -0.47
CA ILE A 202 -14.15 8.45 0.51
C ILE A 202 -12.67 8.73 0.71
N ILE A 203 -11.87 7.66 0.76
CA ILE A 203 -10.40 7.71 0.94
C ILE A 203 -9.73 6.82 -0.10
N HIS A 204 -8.66 7.34 -0.70
CA HIS A 204 -7.69 6.55 -1.45
C HIS A 204 -6.32 6.68 -0.78
N ALA A 205 -5.83 5.58 -0.20
CA ALA A 205 -4.52 5.51 0.46
C ALA A 205 -3.50 4.79 -0.42
N PHE A 206 -2.29 5.34 -0.52
CA PHE A 206 -1.20 4.81 -1.33
C PHE A 206 0.16 5.22 -0.76
N GLY A 207 1.25 4.81 -1.41
CA GLY A 207 2.63 5.15 -1.09
C GLY A 207 3.50 5.29 -2.34
N HIS A 208 4.60 4.53 -2.43
CA HIS A 208 5.50 4.36 -3.57
C HIS A 208 6.30 5.61 -3.96
N ILE A 209 5.67 6.75 -4.13
CA ILE A 209 6.35 8.03 -4.44
C ILE A 209 6.59 8.76 -3.13
N HIS A 210 7.76 8.53 -2.54
CA HIS A 210 8.12 8.98 -1.19
C HIS A 210 8.04 10.49 -1.00
N GLU A 211 8.40 11.25 -2.02
CA GLU A 211 8.32 12.71 -2.03
C GLU A 211 6.90 13.27 -2.07
N GLY A 212 5.94 12.43 -2.41
CA GLY A 212 4.51 12.76 -2.41
C GLY A 212 3.82 12.62 -1.06
N TRP A 213 4.53 12.32 0.04
CA TRP A 213 3.92 12.19 1.35
C TRP A 213 3.01 13.37 1.71
N GLY A 214 1.80 13.07 2.14
CA GLY A 214 0.83 14.08 2.53
C GLY A 214 -0.61 13.73 2.12
N THR A 215 -1.48 14.73 2.23
CA THR A 215 -2.90 14.59 1.89
C THR A 215 -3.28 15.54 0.78
N TYR A 216 -4.15 15.05 -0.11
CA TYR A 216 -4.69 15.80 -1.24
C TYR A 216 -6.21 15.63 -1.25
N LYS A 217 -6.94 16.58 -1.78
CA LYS A 217 -8.39 16.47 -1.89
C LYS A 217 -8.82 16.83 -3.30
N GLN A 218 -9.58 15.93 -3.91
CA GLN A 218 -10.25 16.18 -5.17
C GLN A 218 -11.69 15.69 -5.04
N ASP A 219 -12.64 16.54 -5.36
CA ASP A 219 -14.07 16.31 -5.18
C ASP A 219 -14.38 15.85 -3.74
N ASN A 220 -14.93 14.64 -3.58
CA ASN A 220 -15.27 14.07 -2.29
C ASN A 220 -14.23 13.05 -1.79
N THR A 221 -13.19 12.74 -2.56
CA THR A 221 -12.14 11.80 -2.19
C THR A 221 -10.99 12.49 -1.49
N LEU A 222 -10.60 11.97 -0.32
CA LEU A 222 -9.36 12.30 0.37
C LEU A 222 -8.27 11.32 -0.08
N PHE A 223 -7.23 11.82 -0.73
CA PHE A 223 -6.06 11.06 -1.14
C PHE A 223 -4.97 11.16 -0.07
N ILE A 224 -4.35 10.04 0.26
CA ILE A 224 -3.33 9.94 1.31
C ILE A 224 -2.14 9.20 0.75
N ASN A 225 -1.04 9.93 0.46
CA ASN A 225 0.25 9.30 0.28
C ASN A 225 0.89 9.12 1.66
N ALA A 226 0.97 7.87 2.09
CA ALA A 226 1.36 7.50 3.46
C ALA A 226 2.83 7.07 3.59
N SER A 227 3.71 7.39 2.62
CA SER A 227 5.11 6.97 2.60
C SER A 227 5.86 7.46 3.84
N CYS A 228 6.26 6.55 4.70
CA CYS A 228 6.97 6.84 5.96
C CYS A 228 8.41 7.29 5.75
N LEU A 229 9.01 6.92 4.63
CA LEU A 229 10.35 7.36 4.26
C LEU A 229 10.27 8.52 3.26
N ASN A 230 11.26 9.39 3.29
CA ASN A 230 11.42 10.39 2.24
C ASN A 230 12.22 9.85 1.04
N GLN A 231 12.44 10.69 0.01
CA GLN A 231 13.19 10.35 -1.21
C GLN A 231 14.67 9.93 -0.97
N ASP A 232 15.20 10.12 0.22
CA ASP A 232 16.53 9.65 0.64
C ASP A 232 16.43 8.41 1.56
N TYR A 233 15.27 7.79 1.60
CA TYR A 233 14.98 6.65 2.48
C TYR A 233 15.22 6.93 3.97
N LYS A 234 15.02 8.19 4.41
CA LYS A 234 15.06 8.56 5.82
C LYS A 234 13.66 8.43 6.43
N PRO A 235 13.50 7.82 7.61
CA PRO A 235 12.22 7.53 8.24
C PRO A 235 11.66 8.75 9.01
N ILE A 236 11.33 9.82 8.30
CA ILE A 236 11.00 11.13 8.87
C ILE A 236 9.52 11.51 8.77
N ASN A 237 8.74 10.83 7.93
CA ASN A 237 7.35 11.16 7.74
C ASN A 237 6.49 10.44 8.79
N PRO A 238 5.70 11.18 9.60
CA PRO A 238 4.82 10.55 10.59
C PRO A 238 3.62 9.86 9.92
N PRO A 239 2.90 8.99 10.66
CA PRO A 239 1.66 8.40 10.17
C PRO A 239 0.62 9.49 9.91
N ILE A 240 -0.23 9.28 8.91
CA ILE A 240 -1.38 10.15 8.67
C ILE A 240 -2.60 9.50 9.32
N THR A 241 -3.18 10.18 10.31
CA THR A 241 -4.35 9.67 11.05
C THR A 241 -5.56 10.53 10.76
N ILE A 242 -6.70 9.89 10.54
CA ILE A 242 -8.00 10.54 10.32
C ILE A 242 -9.05 10.02 11.29
N GLU A 243 -10.03 10.86 11.57
CA GLU A 243 -11.34 10.46 12.09
C GLU A 243 -12.33 10.36 10.94
N LEU A 244 -12.94 9.18 10.78
CA LEU A 244 -14.04 8.93 9.85
C LEU A 244 -15.34 8.87 10.65
N ASP A 245 -16.26 9.78 10.34
CA ASP A 245 -17.64 9.70 10.83
C ASP A 245 -18.40 8.61 10.05
N LEU A 246 -18.88 7.59 10.75
CA LEU A 246 -19.52 6.43 10.13
C LEU A 246 -20.91 6.71 9.55
N LEU A 247 -21.59 7.77 10.04
CA LEU A 247 -22.93 8.14 9.59
C LEU A 247 -22.87 9.07 8.38
N THR A 248 -22.06 10.12 8.49
CA THR A 248 -21.95 11.16 7.45
C THR A 248 -20.92 10.83 6.39
N LYS A 249 -20.08 9.84 6.64
CA LYS A 249 -18.93 9.48 5.78
C LYS A 249 -17.96 10.65 5.54
N THR A 250 -17.87 11.57 6.50
CA THR A 250 -16.92 12.69 6.45
C THR A 250 -15.63 12.35 7.16
N THR A 251 -14.53 12.96 6.72
CA THR A 251 -13.18 12.73 7.25
C THR A 251 -12.60 13.99 7.86
N LYS A 252 -11.80 13.82 8.93
CA LYS A 252 -11.00 14.88 9.57
C LYS A 252 -9.61 14.36 9.87
N ILE A 253 -8.60 15.06 9.40
CA ILE A 253 -7.18 14.76 9.74
C ILE A 253 -6.93 15.21 11.18
N ILE A 254 -6.24 14.37 12.00
CA ILE A 254 -6.00 14.61 13.43
C ILE A 254 -4.55 14.34 13.83
#